data_8af94d33f718c01fac1e1cf8f8c1f9f6
#
_entry.id   8af94d33f718c01fac1e1cf8f8c1f9f6
#
_cell.length_a   1.000
_cell.length_b   1.000
_cell.length_c   1.000
_cell.angle_alpha   90.00
_cell.angle_beta   90.00
_cell.angle_gamma   90.00
#
_symmetry.space_group_name_H-M   'P 1'
#
loop_
_entity.id
_entity.type
_entity.pdbx_description
1 polymer ?
#
loop_
_entity_poly.entity_id
_entity_poly.type
_entity_poly.pdbx_seq_one_letter_code
_entity_poly.pdbx_strand_id
1 'polypeptide(L)'
;MSAQYGLTHVGDSEPHVELSATYGQNVQLNHSLIALGQPREMRQQYLDFAVGRNFRKSVVIHSDRAEHVLISPDLDRLADLRWAGHFTEVEAEENAPKGRLSFRNHKNRPLHSSDKTVISMLRALSQAWPASLSFDTLLEHVRPSLPDAEDETAARAVLLSALQTLFRLNMLRYSLEACPYDQQDNTQQNQATLLPGVSHLYQQRQDPNFGIGLFNLWHDSANIQLKEAEAFVLRHIDGNSSRKELATLLHDALNRGIVPNTDGKSLKGQRNLDATADKIVGKLLGLLKRQGLMVSGW
;
A
#
# COMPACT_ATOMS: atom_id res chain seq x y z
N MET A 1 4.04 -33.05 -10.40
CA MET A 1 5.41 -32.86 -9.85
C MET A 1 5.40 -32.68 -8.33
N SER A 2 4.60 -31.78 -7.72
CA SER A 2 4.54 -31.60 -6.26
C SER A 2 4.11 -32.84 -5.48
N ALA A 3 3.13 -33.58 -6.00
CA ALA A 3 2.62 -34.81 -5.36
C ALA A 3 3.71 -35.92 -5.16
N GLN A 4 4.72 -35.97 -6.01
CA GLN A 4 5.83 -36.90 -5.87
C GLN A 4 6.70 -36.66 -4.63
N TYR A 5 6.62 -35.43 -4.10
CA TYR A 5 7.35 -34.98 -2.92
C TYR A 5 6.44 -34.80 -1.68
N GLY A 6 5.23 -35.36 -1.72
CA GLY A 6 4.28 -35.23 -0.61
C GLY A 6 3.78 -33.79 -0.41
N LEU A 7 3.70 -32.99 -1.48
CA LEU A 7 3.26 -31.61 -1.43
C LEU A 7 1.95 -31.40 -2.21
N THR A 8 1.07 -30.60 -1.64
CA THR A 8 -0.21 -30.18 -2.23
C THR A 8 -0.18 -28.68 -2.53
N HIS A 9 -0.67 -28.30 -3.69
CA HIS A 9 -0.80 -26.91 -4.11
C HIS A 9 -1.96 -26.23 -3.37
N VAL A 10 -1.67 -25.15 -2.66
CA VAL A 10 -2.67 -24.32 -1.95
C VAL A 10 -3.26 -23.26 -2.86
N GLY A 11 -2.41 -22.55 -3.60
CA GLY A 11 -2.79 -21.44 -4.44
C GLY A 11 -1.62 -20.56 -4.85
N ASP A 12 -1.95 -19.41 -5.43
CA ASP A 12 -0.96 -18.36 -5.71
C ASP A 12 -0.74 -17.51 -4.44
N SER A 13 0.48 -17.04 -4.23
CA SER A 13 0.79 -16.11 -3.13
C SER A 13 0.09 -14.76 -3.28
N GLU A 14 -0.45 -14.48 -4.47
CA GLU A 14 -1.31 -13.35 -4.77
C GLU A 14 -2.73 -13.86 -5.09
N PRO A 15 -3.57 -14.16 -4.09
CA PRO A 15 -4.85 -14.89 -4.30
C PRO A 15 -5.81 -14.24 -5.29
N HIS A 16 -5.76 -12.90 -5.45
CA HIS A 16 -6.61 -12.18 -6.41
C HIS A 16 -6.37 -12.62 -7.87
N VAL A 17 -5.17 -13.13 -8.20
CA VAL A 17 -4.84 -13.58 -9.56
C VAL A 17 -5.46 -14.94 -9.90
N GLU A 18 -5.95 -15.67 -8.91
CA GLU A 18 -6.68 -16.94 -9.11
C GLU A 18 -8.16 -16.73 -9.43
N LEU A 19 -8.67 -15.53 -9.19
CA LEU A 19 -10.07 -15.20 -9.43
C LEU A 19 -10.28 -14.83 -10.89
N SER A 20 -10.92 -15.69 -11.66
CA SER A 20 -11.20 -15.42 -13.09
C SER A 20 -11.98 -14.13 -13.32
N ALA A 21 -12.84 -13.73 -12.36
CA ALA A 21 -13.56 -12.46 -12.37
C ALA A 21 -12.64 -11.21 -12.40
N THR A 22 -11.39 -11.34 -11.95
CA THR A 22 -10.37 -10.26 -12.01
C THR A 22 -10.06 -9.86 -13.46
N TYR A 23 -10.21 -10.76 -14.40
CA TYR A 23 -9.82 -10.58 -15.81
C TYR A 23 -10.99 -10.25 -16.75
N GLY A 24 -12.16 -9.98 -16.18
CA GLY A 24 -13.36 -9.60 -16.92
C GLY A 24 -14.29 -10.77 -17.28
N GLN A 25 -15.51 -10.44 -17.71
CA GLN A 25 -16.60 -11.40 -17.89
C GLN A 25 -16.27 -12.47 -18.93
N ASN A 26 -15.62 -12.13 -20.04
CA ASN A 26 -15.29 -13.09 -21.09
C ASN A 26 -14.33 -14.17 -20.60
N VAL A 27 -13.29 -13.79 -19.85
CA VAL A 27 -12.34 -14.74 -19.26
C VAL A 27 -13.04 -15.58 -18.21
N GLN A 28 -13.86 -14.97 -17.36
CA GLN A 28 -14.62 -15.68 -16.34
C GLN A 28 -15.54 -16.74 -16.94
N LEU A 29 -16.30 -16.39 -17.96
CA LEU A 29 -17.24 -17.32 -18.62
C LEU A 29 -16.50 -18.47 -19.29
N ASN A 30 -15.52 -18.18 -20.14
CA ASN A 30 -14.76 -19.20 -20.85
C ASN A 30 -14.03 -20.13 -19.89
N HIS A 31 -13.38 -19.56 -18.85
CA HIS A 31 -12.70 -20.34 -17.83
C HIS A 31 -13.67 -21.25 -17.07
N SER A 32 -14.86 -20.78 -16.68
CA SER A 32 -15.85 -21.58 -15.96
C SER A 32 -16.35 -22.78 -16.78
N LEU A 33 -16.47 -22.63 -18.09
CA LEU A 33 -16.89 -23.71 -19.00
C LEU A 33 -15.78 -24.73 -19.19
N ILE A 34 -14.55 -24.29 -19.50
CA ILE A 34 -13.41 -25.19 -19.79
C ILE A 34 -12.91 -25.90 -18.52
N ALA A 35 -12.96 -25.21 -17.37
CA ALA A 35 -12.47 -25.74 -16.11
C ALA A 35 -13.49 -26.61 -15.36
N LEU A 36 -14.70 -26.78 -15.90
CA LEU A 36 -15.75 -27.56 -15.27
C LEU A 36 -15.30 -29.02 -15.06
N GLY A 37 -15.42 -29.49 -13.82
CA GLY A 37 -15.01 -30.87 -13.45
C GLY A 37 -13.51 -31.12 -13.40
N GLN A 38 -12.68 -30.14 -13.66
CA GLN A 38 -11.23 -30.29 -13.63
C GLN A 38 -10.68 -30.11 -12.20
N PRO A 39 -9.56 -30.82 -11.84
CA PRO A 39 -8.82 -30.55 -10.61
C PRO A 39 -8.35 -29.10 -10.52
N ARG A 40 -8.11 -28.63 -9.30
CA ARG A 40 -7.70 -27.24 -9.05
C ARG A 40 -6.50 -26.80 -9.89
N GLU A 41 -5.47 -27.62 -9.94
CA GLU A 41 -4.24 -27.32 -10.69
C GLU A 41 -4.51 -27.11 -12.18
N MET A 42 -5.37 -27.95 -12.77
CA MET A 42 -5.77 -27.82 -14.17
C MET A 42 -6.61 -26.58 -14.42
N ARG A 43 -7.53 -26.26 -13.51
CA ARG A 43 -8.33 -25.04 -13.57
C ARG A 43 -7.44 -23.81 -13.57
N GLN A 44 -6.42 -23.79 -12.69
CA GLN A 44 -5.48 -22.69 -12.62
C GLN A 44 -4.59 -22.63 -13.88
N GLN A 45 -4.20 -23.76 -14.44
CA GLN A 45 -3.43 -23.80 -15.68
C GLN A 45 -4.23 -23.26 -16.88
N TYR A 46 -5.52 -23.57 -16.96
CA TYR A 46 -6.39 -22.98 -17.99
C TYR A 46 -6.51 -21.48 -17.83
N LEU A 47 -6.57 -20.97 -16.59
CA LEU A 47 -6.58 -19.53 -16.35
C LEU A 47 -5.27 -18.88 -16.78
N ASP A 48 -4.13 -19.50 -16.49
CA ASP A 48 -2.82 -19.02 -16.93
C ASP A 48 -2.74 -18.88 -18.45
N PHE A 49 -3.21 -19.87 -19.19
CA PHE A 49 -3.27 -19.79 -20.64
C PHE A 49 -4.21 -18.68 -21.13
N ALA A 50 -5.39 -18.55 -20.51
CA ALA A 50 -6.37 -17.54 -20.90
C ALA A 50 -5.88 -16.11 -20.70
N VAL A 51 -5.02 -15.87 -19.70
CA VAL A 51 -4.50 -14.54 -19.35
C VAL A 51 -3.05 -14.32 -19.77
N GLY A 52 -2.40 -15.30 -20.40
CA GLY A 52 -1.00 -15.22 -20.84
C GLY A 52 0.00 -15.16 -19.68
N ARG A 53 -0.28 -15.82 -18.55
CA ARG A 53 0.60 -15.81 -17.40
C ARG A 53 1.79 -16.74 -17.61
N ASN A 54 3.01 -16.17 -17.56
CA ASN A 54 4.26 -16.92 -17.75
C ASN A 54 4.82 -17.51 -16.44
N PHE A 55 4.53 -16.87 -15.29
CA PHE A 55 5.06 -17.28 -13.99
C PHE A 55 3.96 -17.31 -12.94
N ARG A 56 4.07 -18.28 -12.03
CA ARG A 56 3.18 -18.44 -10.89
C ARG A 56 4.00 -18.48 -9.60
N LYS A 57 3.53 -17.82 -8.57
CA LYS A 57 4.10 -17.84 -7.22
C LYS A 57 3.31 -18.83 -6.37
N SER A 58 3.55 -20.14 -6.57
CA SER A 58 2.76 -21.18 -5.92
C SER A 58 3.09 -21.32 -4.44
N VAL A 59 2.05 -21.34 -3.62
CA VAL A 59 2.11 -21.75 -2.23
C VAL A 59 1.80 -23.25 -2.16
N VAL A 60 2.61 -24.01 -1.43
CA VAL A 60 2.44 -25.44 -1.23
C VAL A 60 2.50 -25.81 0.26
N ILE A 61 1.81 -26.90 0.63
CA ILE A 61 1.84 -27.46 1.98
C ILE A 61 2.12 -28.96 1.90
N HIS A 62 2.42 -29.59 3.02
CA HIS A 62 2.48 -31.04 3.10
C HIS A 62 1.11 -31.67 2.80
N SER A 63 1.11 -32.79 2.07
CA SER A 63 -0.11 -33.45 1.59
C SER A 63 -0.99 -34.02 2.73
N ASP A 64 -0.45 -34.25 3.89
CA ASP A 64 -1.18 -34.62 5.10
C ASP A 64 -2.13 -33.54 5.59
N ARG A 65 -1.92 -32.29 5.15
CA ARG A 65 -2.77 -31.13 5.46
C ARG A 65 -3.69 -30.72 4.30
N ALA A 66 -3.76 -31.54 3.25
CA ALA A 66 -4.51 -31.22 2.02
C ALA A 66 -6.03 -31.03 2.27
N GLU A 67 -6.57 -31.66 3.30
CA GLU A 67 -8.00 -31.51 3.68
C GLU A 67 -8.39 -30.09 4.09
N HIS A 68 -7.42 -29.27 4.47
CA HIS A 68 -7.64 -27.86 4.83
C HIS A 68 -7.61 -26.92 3.62
N VAL A 69 -7.31 -27.44 2.44
CA VAL A 69 -7.21 -26.64 1.20
C VAL A 69 -8.57 -26.53 0.52
N LEU A 70 -9.12 -25.31 0.50
CA LEU A 70 -10.36 -25.04 -0.23
C LEU A 70 -10.14 -25.04 -1.74
N ILE A 71 -11.16 -25.46 -2.49
CA ILE A 71 -11.15 -25.48 -3.97
C ILE A 71 -11.06 -24.06 -4.54
N SER A 72 -11.67 -23.09 -3.85
CA SER A 72 -11.64 -21.67 -4.21
C SER A 72 -11.45 -20.84 -2.94
N PRO A 73 -10.87 -19.65 -3.05
CA PRO A 73 -10.76 -18.72 -1.90
C PRO A 73 -12.15 -18.42 -1.32
N ASP A 74 -12.25 -18.51 0.01
CA ASP A 74 -13.42 -18.07 0.76
C ASP A 74 -13.31 -16.55 0.96
N LEU A 75 -14.09 -15.80 0.17
CA LEU A 75 -14.05 -14.34 0.19
C LEU A 75 -14.75 -13.73 1.41
N ASP A 76 -15.58 -14.50 2.13
CA ASP A 76 -16.23 -14.01 3.35
C ASP A 76 -15.21 -13.88 4.48
N ARG A 77 -14.17 -14.71 4.46
CA ARG A 77 -13.04 -14.62 5.39
C ARG A 77 -12.15 -13.40 5.21
N LEU A 78 -12.39 -12.58 4.22
CA LEU A 78 -11.76 -11.26 4.13
C LEU A 78 -12.10 -10.36 5.32
N ALA A 79 -13.19 -10.64 6.03
CA ALA A 79 -13.52 -9.99 7.30
C ALA A 79 -12.56 -10.35 8.46
N ASP A 80 -11.84 -11.47 8.36
CA ASP A 80 -10.85 -11.90 9.36
C ASP A 80 -9.52 -11.16 9.22
N LEU A 81 -9.32 -10.44 8.11
CA LEU A 81 -8.08 -9.78 7.77
C LEU A 81 -8.03 -8.34 8.25
N ARG A 82 -6.81 -7.84 8.42
CA ARG A 82 -6.53 -6.42 8.61
C ARG A 82 -6.15 -5.81 7.26
N TRP A 83 -6.58 -4.58 7.02
CA TRP A 83 -6.53 -3.92 5.73
C TRP A 83 -5.71 -2.65 5.77
N ALA A 84 -4.91 -2.42 4.75
CA ALA A 84 -4.15 -1.20 4.58
C ALA A 84 -4.18 -0.71 3.13
N GLY A 85 -4.02 0.59 2.96
CA GLY A 85 -3.94 1.21 1.65
C GLY A 85 -3.70 2.70 1.75
N HIS A 86 -2.98 3.26 0.81
CA HIS A 86 -2.79 4.69 0.69
C HIS A 86 -3.39 5.17 -0.63
N PHE A 87 -4.32 6.09 -0.56
CA PHE A 87 -5.04 6.66 -1.69
C PHE A 87 -4.99 8.19 -1.60
N THR A 88 -4.43 8.81 -2.62
CA THR A 88 -4.43 10.26 -2.74
C THR A 88 -5.57 10.67 -3.68
N GLU A 89 -6.45 11.54 -3.20
CA GLU A 89 -7.46 12.17 -4.05
C GLU A 89 -6.76 13.12 -5.03
N VAL A 90 -7.11 13.01 -6.30
CA VAL A 90 -6.52 13.79 -7.40
C VAL A 90 -7.61 14.46 -8.22
N GLU A 91 -7.24 15.53 -8.92
CA GLU A 91 -8.14 16.14 -9.88
C GLU A 91 -8.53 15.11 -10.97
N ALA A 92 -9.78 15.16 -11.39
CA ALA A 92 -10.28 14.28 -12.42
C ALA A 92 -9.54 14.52 -13.75
N GLU A 93 -8.96 13.48 -14.33
CA GLU A 93 -8.39 13.54 -15.67
C GLU A 93 -9.50 13.76 -16.71
N GLU A 94 -9.18 14.33 -17.89
CA GLU A 94 -10.17 14.59 -18.94
C GLU A 94 -11.03 13.38 -19.33
N ASN A 95 -10.45 12.17 -19.22
CA ASN A 95 -11.12 10.91 -19.52
C ASN A 95 -11.77 10.24 -18.29
N ALA A 96 -11.74 10.88 -17.12
CA ALA A 96 -12.36 10.32 -15.91
C ALA A 96 -13.88 10.29 -16.04
N PRO A 97 -14.54 9.24 -15.51
CA PRO A 97 -15.99 9.16 -15.51
C PRO A 97 -16.62 10.33 -14.76
N LYS A 98 -17.55 11.05 -15.40
CA LYS A 98 -18.22 12.22 -14.81
C LYS A 98 -18.94 11.85 -13.50
N GLY A 99 -18.87 12.75 -12.51
CA GLY A 99 -19.54 12.58 -11.22
C GLY A 99 -18.87 11.59 -10.27
N ARG A 100 -17.62 11.16 -10.55
CA ARG A 100 -16.82 10.30 -9.68
C ARG A 100 -15.62 11.04 -9.14
N LEU A 101 -15.24 10.75 -7.90
CA LEU A 101 -13.96 11.17 -7.35
C LEU A 101 -12.85 10.26 -7.87
N SER A 102 -11.70 10.88 -8.12
CA SER A 102 -10.52 10.20 -8.65
C SER A 102 -9.48 10.06 -7.57
N PHE A 103 -8.92 8.86 -7.45
CA PHE A 103 -7.87 8.52 -6.49
C PHE A 103 -6.72 7.84 -7.21
N ARG A 104 -5.54 7.95 -6.62
CA ARG A 104 -4.36 7.15 -6.98
C ARG A 104 -3.82 6.45 -5.76
N ASN A 105 -3.54 5.14 -5.89
CA ASN A 105 -2.92 4.41 -4.81
C ASN A 105 -1.40 4.68 -4.74
N HIS A 106 -0.70 4.13 -3.73
CA HIS A 106 0.75 4.29 -3.55
C HIS A 106 1.59 3.80 -4.76
N LYS A 107 1.03 2.92 -5.61
CA LYS A 107 1.63 2.47 -6.89
C LYS A 107 1.17 3.31 -8.09
N ASN A 108 0.56 4.46 -7.85
CA ASN A 108 0.05 5.37 -8.87
C ASN A 108 -1.06 4.78 -9.76
N ARG A 109 -1.74 3.70 -9.34
CA ARG A 109 -2.86 3.11 -10.07
C ARG A 109 -4.13 3.93 -9.82
N PRO A 110 -4.87 4.28 -10.89
CA PRO A 110 -6.09 5.07 -10.76
C PRO A 110 -7.26 4.23 -10.20
N LEU A 111 -8.15 4.89 -9.47
CA LEU A 111 -9.42 4.37 -8.99
C LEU A 111 -10.43 5.51 -9.02
N HIS A 112 -11.64 5.25 -9.53
CA HIS A 112 -12.71 6.22 -9.60
C HIS A 112 -13.95 5.68 -8.89
N SER A 113 -14.54 6.45 -7.98
CA SER A 113 -15.74 6.04 -7.26
C SER A 113 -16.68 7.21 -7.01
N SER A 114 -17.99 6.92 -7.08
CA SER A 114 -19.07 7.79 -6.58
C SER A 114 -19.73 7.19 -5.33
N ASP A 115 -19.34 5.99 -4.93
CA ASP A 115 -19.86 5.31 -3.76
C ASP A 115 -19.29 5.93 -2.49
N LYS A 116 -20.17 6.43 -1.62
CA LYS A 116 -19.79 7.11 -0.38
C LYS A 116 -19.06 6.19 0.60
N THR A 117 -19.47 4.91 0.66
CA THR A 117 -18.85 3.89 1.52
C THR A 117 -17.42 3.61 1.06
N VAL A 118 -17.23 3.39 -0.24
CA VAL A 118 -15.89 3.18 -0.83
C VAL A 118 -15.01 4.41 -0.57
N ILE A 119 -15.50 5.62 -0.83
CA ILE A 119 -14.74 6.87 -0.60
C ILE A 119 -14.33 7.01 0.88
N SER A 120 -15.26 6.78 1.80
CA SER A 120 -14.99 6.82 3.25
C SER A 120 -13.93 5.78 3.64
N MET A 121 -14.04 4.56 3.13
CA MET A 121 -13.06 3.49 3.35
C MET A 121 -11.67 3.86 2.83
N LEU A 122 -11.56 4.40 1.60
CA LEU A 122 -10.28 4.84 1.05
C LEU A 122 -9.61 5.92 1.89
N ARG A 123 -10.40 6.86 2.42
CA ARG A 123 -9.91 7.92 3.31
C ARG A 123 -9.44 7.38 4.66
N ALA A 124 -10.23 6.47 5.28
CA ALA A 124 -9.86 5.83 6.54
C ALA A 124 -8.55 5.04 6.42
N LEU A 125 -8.41 4.22 5.38
CA LEU A 125 -7.19 3.46 5.09
C LEU A 125 -5.99 4.39 4.86
N SER A 126 -6.18 5.49 4.12
CA SER A 126 -5.10 6.45 3.85
C SER A 126 -4.65 7.21 5.08
N GLN A 127 -5.57 7.48 6.01
CA GLN A 127 -5.25 8.11 7.28
C GLN A 127 -4.42 7.18 8.17
N ALA A 128 -4.79 5.90 8.22
CA ALA A 128 -4.08 4.90 9.01
C ALA A 128 -2.74 4.47 8.39
N TRP A 129 -2.56 4.64 7.05
CA TRP A 129 -1.36 4.18 6.37
C TRP A 129 -0.07 4.69 6.99
N PRO A 130 0.99 3.85 7.15
CA PRO A 130 1.14 2.46 6.68
C PRO A 130 0.56 1.38 7.60
N ALA A 131 -0.03 1.74 8.72
CA ALA A 131 -0.70 0.79 9.61
C ALA A 131 -1.93 0.15 8.95
N SER A 132 -2.41 -0.94 9.54
CA SER A 132 -3.60 -1.66 9.08
C SER A 132 -4.77 -1.46 10.04
N LEU A 133 -5.97 -1.46 9.50
CA LEU A 133 -7.22 -1.44 10.26
C LEU A 133 -7.86 -2.83 10.26
N SER A 134 -8.41 -3.26 11.39
CA SER A 134 -9.28 -4.44 11.44
C SER A 134 -10.57 -4.16 10.68
N PHE A 135 -11.30 -5.23 10.33
CA PHE A 135 -12.60 -5.09 9.68
C PHE A 135 -13.57 -4.25 10.54
N ASP A 136 -13.61 -4.53 11.85
CA ASP A 136 -14.52 -3.82 12.75
C ASP A 136 -14.14 -2.34 12.92
N THR A 137 -12.84 -2.03 13.07
CA THR A 137 -12.38 -0.63 13.10
C THR A 137 -12.72 0.09 11.79
N LEU A 138 -12.55 -0.58 10.65
CA LEU A 138 -12.89 0.01 9.35
C LEU A 138 -14.40 0.23 9.21
N LEU A 139 -15.22 -0.72 9.72
CA LEU A 139 -16.67 -0.59 9.77
C LEU A 139 -17.12 0.63 10.56
N GLU A 140 -16.52 0.88 11.72
CA GLU A 140 -16.80 2.08 12.52
C GLU A 140 -16.52 3.37 11.73
N HIS A 141 -15.40 3.43 11.00
CA HIS A 141 -15.06 4.59 10.18
C HIS A 141 -16.02 4.84 9.01
N VAL A 142 -16.53 3.78 8.40
CA VAL A 142 -17.41 3.92 7.24
C VAL A 142 -18.90 4.01 7.61
N ARG A 143 -19.26 3.64 8.83
CA ARG A 143 -20.65 3.60 9.32
C ARG A 143 -21.48 4.87 8.99
N PRO A 144 -20.96 6.10 9.13
CA PRO A 144 -21.72 7.31 8.77
C PRO A 144 -22.06 7.42 7.27
N SER A 145 -21.40 6.62 6.43
CA SER A 145 -21.57 6.64 4.97
C SER A 145 -22.42 5.47 4.45
N LEU A 146 -22.82 4.55 5.34
CA LEU A 146 -23.62 3.38 4.99
C LEU A 146 -25.11 3.76 4.84
N PRO A 147 -25.82 3.15 3.89
CA PRO A 147 -27.25 3.43 3.70
C PRO A 147 -28.11 2.94 4.88
N ASP A 148 -27.76 1.81 5.49
CA ASP A 148 -28.47 1.18 6.61
C ASP A 148 -27.51 1.01 7.80
N ALA A 149 -27.07 2.15 8.35
CA ALA A 149 -26.04 2.19 9.39
C ALA A 149 -26.47 1.51 10.71
N GLU A 150 -27.77 1.37 10.96
CA GLU A 150 -28.33 0.76 12.17
C GLU A 150 -28.43 -0.78 12.06
N ASP A 151 -28.55 -1.33 10.82
CA ASP A 151 -28.51 -2.78 10.60
C ASP A 151 -27.04 -3.25 10.49
N GLU A 152 -26.57 -3.87 11.55
CA GLU A 152 -25.19 -4.38 11.63
C GLU A 152 -24.89 -5.42 10.53
N THR A 153 -25.83 -6.29 10.21
CA THR A 153 -25.65 -7.33 9.21
C THR A 153 -25.55 -6.72 7.82
N ALA A 154 -26.43 -5.80 7.49
CA ALA A 154 -26.38 -5.07 6.21
C ALA A 154 -25.12 -4.25 6.09
N ALA A 155 -24.73 -3.53 7.15
CA ALA A 155 -23.52 -2.73 7.20
C ALA A 155 -22.25 -3.58 6.93
N ARG A 156 -22.12 -4.72 7.58
CA ARG A 156 -21.01 -5.67 7.37
C ARG A 156 -20.99 -6.20 5.93
N ALA A 157 -22.12 -6.56 5.38
CA ALA A 157 -22.23 -7.06 4.01
C ALA A 157 -21.79 -6.02 2.95
N VAL A 158 -22.18 -4.76 3.14
CA VAL A 158 -21.79 -3.65 2.25
C VAL A 158 -20.27 -3.42 2.31
N LEU A 159 -19.68 -3.33 3.50
CA LEU A 159 -18.24 -3.17 3.66
C LEU A 159 -17.47 -4.35 3.06
N LEU A 160 -17.91 -5.59 3.34
CA LEU A 160 -17.27 -6.80 2.80
C LEU A 160 -17.30 -6.79 1.26
N SER A 161 -18.41 -6.42 0.65
CA SER A 161 -18.53 -6.30 -0.81
C SER A 161 -17.57 -5.27 -1.39
N ALA A 162 -17.40 -4.12 -0.72
CA ALA A 162 -16.44 -3.09 -1.12
C ALA A 162 -14.98 -3.62 -1.02
N LEU A 163 -14.64 -4.30 0.08
CA LEU A 163 -13.33 -4.92 0.27
C LEU A 163 -13.05 -6.01 -0.77
N GLN A 164 -14.01 -6.89 -1.06
CA GLN A 164 -13.89 -7.90 -2.11
C GLN A 164 -13.59 -7.26 -3.47
N THR A 165 -14.25 -6.15 -3.80
CA THR A 165 -14.02 -5.43 -5.05
C THR A 165 -12.60 -4.89 -5.13
N LEU A 166 -12.13 -4.19 -4.10
CA LEU A 166 -10.78 -3.63 -4.07
C LEU A 166 -9.70 -4.72 -3.96
N PHE A 167 -9.98 -5.83 -3.30
CA PHE A 167 -9.11 -7.01 -3.26
C PHE A 167 -8.90 -7.60 -4.65
N ARG A 168 -9.99 -7.83 -5.41
CA ARG A 168 -9.91 -8.32 -6.80
C ARG A 168 -9.12 -7.38 -7.70
N LEU A 169 -9.22 -6.08 -7.48
CA LEU A 169 -8.46 -5.06 -8.20
C LEU A 169 -6.98 -4.95 -7.73
N ASN A 170 -6.57 -5.71 -6.71
CA ASN A 170 -5.25 -5.60 -6.08
C ASN A 170 -4.90 -4.16 -5.67
N MET A 171 -5.89 -3.46 -5.08
CA MET A 171 -5.72 -2.06 -4.66
C MET A 171 -5.34 -1.94 -3.18
N LEU A 172 -5.54 -3.00 -2.41
CA LEU A 172 -5.32 -3.07 -0.96
C LEU A 172 -4.12 -3.95 -0.60
N ARG A 173 -3.65 -3.77 0.63
CA ARG A 173 -2.77 -4.68 1.34
C ARG A 173 -3.52 -5.28 2.51
N TYR A 174 -3.16 -6.48 2.89
CA TYR A 174 -3.82 -7.21 3.97
C TYR A 174 -2.81 -8.05 4.77
N SER A 175 -3.14 -8.28 6.02
CA SER A 175 -2.37 -9.11 6.95
C SER A 175 -3.31 -9.82 7.92
N LEU A 176 -2.89 -10.95 8.46
CA LEU A 176 -3.54 -11.58 9.59
C LEU A 176 -3.20 -10.89 10.92
N GLU A 177 -1.99 -10.36 11.01
CA GLU A 177 -1.46 -9.73 12.21
C GLU A 177 -1.57 -8.21 12.16
N ALA A 178 -1.63 -7.59 13.32
CA ALA A 178 -1.50 -6.16 13.46
C ALA A 178 -0.12 -5.70 12.97
N CYS A 179 -0.05 -4.46 12.48
CA CYS A 179 1.23 -3.86 12.13
C CYS A 179 2.13 -3.82 13.38
N PRO A 180 3.36 -4.36 13.35
CA PRO A 180 4.25 -4.36 14.52
C PRO A 180 4.67 -2.96 14.98
N TYR A 181 4.41 -1.95 14.15
CA TYR A 181 4.65 -0.54 14.44
C TYR A 181 3.33 0.22 14.59
N ASP A 182 2.29 -0.43 15.12
CA ASP A 182 1.00 0.20 15.36
C ASP A 182 1.17 1.35 16.37
N GLN A 183 0.75 2.54 15.96
CA GLN A 183 1.01 3.79 16.65
C GLN A 183 0.08 3.95 17.86
N GLN A 184 0.25 3.13 18.87
CA GLN A 184 -0.51 3.27 20.11
C GLN A 184 0.00 4.37 21.04
N ASP A 185 1.23 4.87 20.83
CA ASP A 185 1.81 5.94 21.62
C ASP A 185 1.61 7.31 20.97
N ASN A 186 0.53 8.00 21.35
CA ASN A 186 0.24 9.38 20.97
C ASN A 186 1.34 10.40 21.31
N THR A 187 2.31 10.04 22.13
CA THR A 187 3.40 10.92 22.56
C THR A 187 4.47 11.12 21.48
N GLN A 188 4.58 10.23 20.52
CA GLN A 188 5.57 10.31 19.43
C GLN A 188 4.99 10.71 18.07
N GLN A 189 3.72 11.03 17.98
CA GLN A 189 3.06 11.33 16.70
C GLN A 189 3.67 12.49 15.91
N ASN A 190 4.37 13.41 16.57
CA ASN A 190 5.01 14.56 15.94
C ASN A 190 6.48 14.33 15.60
N GLN A 191 7.05 13.18 15.96
CA GLN A 191 8.46 12.87 15.72
C GLN A 191 8.59 11.97 14.47
N ALA A 192 9.38 12.43 13.51
CA ALA A 192 9.59 11.69 12.28
C ALA A 192 10.41 10.42 12.56
N THR A 193 9.81 9.25 12.38
CA THR A 193 10.43 7.96 12.61
C THR A 193 10.36 7.10 11.36
N LEU A 194 11.50 6.60 10.91
CA LEU A 194 11.63 5.71 9.77
C LEU A 194 11.51 4.25 10.19
N LEU A 195 11.18 3.40 9.23
CA LEU A 195 11.39 1.96 9.40
C LEU A 195 12.86 1.67 9.74
N PRO A 196 13.12 0.69 10.62
CA PRO A 196 14.48 0.30 10.96
C PRO A 196 15.32 0.00 9.71
N GLY A 197 16.53 0.53 9.69
CA GLY A 197 17.48 0.30 8.60
C GLY A 197 17.40 1.28 7.43
N VAL A 198 16.30 2.03 7.23
CA VAL A 198 16.15 2.95 6.08
C VAL A 198 17.25 4.01 6.06
N SER A 199 17.47 4.72 7.16
CA SER A 199 18.52 5.74 7.25
C SER A 199 19.91 5.14 7.11
N HIS A 200 20.16 3.97 7.72
CA HIS A 200 21.43 3.27 7.65
C HIS A 200 21.80 2.84 6.23
N LEU A 201 20.87 2.21 5.52
CA LEU A 201 21.06 1.83 4.11
C LEU A 201 21.35 3.06 3.24
N TYR A 202 20.69 4.18 3.55
CA TYR A 202 20.92 5.41 2.83
C TYR A 202 22.30 6.03 3.12
N GLN A 203 22.80 5.90 4.35
CA GLN A 203 24.15 6.35 4.73
C GLN A 203 25.26 5.53 4.06
N GLN A 204 25.02 4.25 3.83
CA GLN A 204 25.98 3.35 3.17
C GLN A 204 26.04 3.52 1.64
N ARG A 205 25.16 4.33 1.07
CA ARG A 205 25.12 4.59 -0.36
C ARG A 205 26.42 5.22 -0.85
N GLN A 206 27.13 4.56 -1.75
CA GLN A 206 28.41 5.02 -2.29
C GLN A 206 28.24 6.04 -3.43
N ASP A 207 27.23 5.85 -4.30
CA ASP A 207 26.97 6.74 -5.44
C ASP A 207 25.63 7.47 -5.26
N PRO A 208 25.63 8.81 -5.22
CA PRO A 208 24.41 9.60 -5.12
C PRO A 208 23.46 9.46 -6.31
N ASN A 209 23.91 8.99 -7.46
CA ASN A 209 23.08 8.80 -8.65
C ASN A 209 22.31 7.48 -8.64
N PHE A 210 22.70 6.50 -7.82
CA PHE A 210 21.95 5.26 -7.69
C PHE A 210 20.85 5.38 -6.64
N GLY A 211 19.63 4.99 -7.02
CA GLY A 211 18.54 4.80 -6.09
C GLY A 211 18.83 3.64 -5.13
N ILE A 212 18.24 3.68 -3.94
CA ILE A 212 18.28 2.56 -3.01
C ILE A 212 16.99 1.78 -3.16
N GLY A 213 17.10 0.49 -3.43
CA GLY A 213 15.99 -0.45 -3.34
C GLY A 213 15.71 -0.77 -1.87
N LEU A 214 14.52 -0.43 -1.42
CA LEU A 214 14.00 -0.70 -0.09
C LEU A 214 12.73 -1.52 -0.20
N PHE A 215 12.39 -2.22 0.88
CA PHE A 215 11.08 -2.82 1.05
C PHE A 215 10.35 -2.11 2.18
N ASN A 216 9.08 -1.83 1.97
CA ASN A 216 8.23 -1.26 3.01
C ASN A 216 7.62 -2.36 3.91
N LEU A 217 6.79 -1.97 4.87
CA LEU A 217 6.08 -2.90 5.77
C LEU A 217 5.20 -3.93 5.03
N TRP A 218 4.83 -3.65 3.80
CA TRP A 218 3.96 -4.48 2.98
C TRP A 218 4.73 -5.28 1.93
N HIS A 219 6.06 -5.42 2.11
CA HIS A 219 6.96 -6.08 1.17
C HIS A 219 6.90 -5.52 -0.26
N ASP A 220 6.36 -4.29 -0.41
CA ASP A 220 6.43 -3.59 -1.68
C ASP A 220 7.81 -2.98 -1.86
N SER A 221 8.38 -3.14 -3.05
CA SER A 221 9.64 -2.51 -3.40
C SER A 221 9.45 -0.99 -3.52
N ALA A 222 10.25 -0.24 -2.80
CA ALA A 222 10.33 1.21 -2.89
C ALA A 222 11.71 1.61 -3.42
N ASN A 223 11.74 2.29 -4.56
CA ASN A 223 12.94 2.88 -5.11
C ASN A 223 12.88 4.39 -4.89
N ILE A 224 13.76 4.91 -4.03
CA ILE A 224 13.77 6.32 -3.68
C ILE A 224 15.01 6.97 -4.29
N GLN A 225 14.78 7.94 -5.18
CA GLN A 225 15.80 8.86 -5.64
C GLN A 225 15.61 10.19 -4.93
N LEU A 226 16.59 10.61 -4.16
CA LEU A 226 16.56 11.85 -3.41
C LEU A 226 17.60 12.81 -3.96
N LYS A 227 17.22 14.08 -3.99
CA LYS A 227 18.16 15.19 -4.22
C LYS A 227 18.98 15.40 -2.94
N GLU A 228 20.08 16.13 -3.04
CA GLU A 228 21.02 16.30 -1.90
C GLU A 228 20.38 16.89 -0.64
N ALA A 229 19.47 17.85 -0.78
CA ALA A 229 18.75 18.45 0.35
C ALA A 229 17.81 17.43 1.03
N GLU A 230 17.09 16.62 0.25
CA GLU A 230 16.25 15.56 0.78
C GLU A 230 17.07 14.44 1.44
N ALA A 231 18.19 14.09 0.82
CA ALA A 231 19.14 13.13 1.35
C ALA A 231 19.78 13.60 2.67
N PHE A 232 20.08 14.89 2.77
CA PHE A 232 20.56 15.50 4.00
C PHE A 232 19.52 15.33 5.12
N VAL A 233 18.26 15.68 4.88
CA VAL A 233 17.19 15.54 5.87
C VAL A 233 17.00 14.07 6.26
N LEU A 234 16.94 13.13 5.30
CA LEU A 234 16.74 11.72 5.59
C LEU A 234 17.79 11.16 6.59
N ARG A 235 19.04 11.58 6.47
CA ARG A 235 20.12 11.15 7.38
C ARG A 235 19.96 11.65 8.81
N HIS A 236 19.15 12.72 8.99
CA HIS A 236 18.89 13.33 10.29
C HIS A 236 17.53 12.95 10.90
N ILE A 237 16.77 12.08 10.22
CA ILE A 237 15.56 11.50 10.81
C ILE A 237 15.98 10.39 11.78
N ASP A 238 15.98 10.71 13.06
CA ASP A 238 16.47 9.86 14.17
C ASP A 238 15.35 9.33 15.08
N GLY A 239 14.09 9.67 14.78
CA GLY A 239 12.93 9.32 15.60
C GLY A 239 12.65 10.30 16.74
N ASN A 240 13.49 11.34 16.91
CA ASN A 240 13.34 12.33 17.98
C ASN A 240 12.98 13.72 17.43
N SER A 241 13.25 13.97 16.16
CA SER A 241 13.08 15.28 15.54
C SER A 241 11.69 15.43 14.93
N SER A 242 11.03 16.54 15.23
CA SER A 242 9.78 16.95 14.58
C SER A 242 10.04 17.50 13.17
N ARG A 243 9.00 17.59 12.36
CA ARG A 243 9.07 18.23 11.04
C ARG A 243 9.67 19.64 11.11
N LYS A 244 9.27 20.43 12.12
CA LYS A 244 9.76 21.79 12.29
C LYS A 244 11.26 21.85 12.59
N GLU A 245 11.75 20.96 13.45
CA GLU A 245 13.18 20.87 13.78
C GLU A 245 13.99 20.42 12.56
N LEU A 246 13.51 19.44 11.78
CA LEU A 246 14.14 19.03 10.53
C LEU A 246 14.17 20.19 9.50
N ALA A 247 13.11 21.00 9.43
CA ALA A 247 13.08 22.17 8.55
C ALA A 247 14.08 23.23 9.00
N THR A 248 14.21 23.49 10.30
CA THR A 248 15.21 24.41 10.84
C THR A 248 16.63 23.91 10.57
N LEU A 249 16.89 22.62 10.77
CA LEU A 249 18.19 22.01 10.48
C LEU A 249 18.57 22.17 9.00
N LEU A 250 17.60 21.91 8.09
CA LEU A 250 17.83 22.08 6.65
C LEU A 250 18.05 23.54 6.28
N HIS A 251 17.26 24.48 6.86
CA HIS A 251 17.45 25.91 6.67
C HIS A 251 18.89 26.32 6.99
N ASP A 252 19.41 25.91 8.16
CA ASP A 252 20.77 26.25 8.57
C ASP A 252 21.83 25.67 7.64
N ALA A 253 21.65 24.41 7.19
CA ALA A 253 22.55 23.77 6.24
C ALA A 253 22.56 24.48 4.87
N LEU A 254 21.40 24.89 4.36
CA LEU A 254 21.27 25.65 3.12
C LEU A 254 21.89 27.05 3.23
N ASN A 255 21.66 27.75 4.36
CA ASN A 255 22.20 29.09 4.60
C ASN A 255 23.73 29.09 4.71
N ARG A 256 24.31 28.04 5.29
CA ARG A 256 25.75 27.85 5.39
C ARG A 256 26.38 27.35 4.09
N GLY A 257 25.59 26.92 3.10
CA GLY A 257 26.05 26.33 1.86
C GLY A 257 26.61 24.90 2.01
N ILE A 258 26.27 24.21 3.12
CA ILE A 258 26.63 22.80 3.35
C ILE A 258 25.91 21.90 2.37
N VAL A 259 24.67 22.26 2.04
CA VAL A 259 23.81 21.53 1.10
C VAL A 259 23.47 22.45 -0.06
N PRO A 260 23.72 22.06 -1.31
CA PRO A 260 23.27 22.82 -2.46
C PRO A 260 21.74 22.70 -2.63
N ASN A 261 21.13 23.68 -3.27
CA ASN A 261 19.73 23.58 -3.67
C ASN A 261 19.54 22.44 -4.68
N THR A 262 18.28 22.03 -4.84
CA THR A 262 17.82 21.01 -5.81
C THR A 262 18.29 21.24 -7.25
N ASP A 263 18.66 22.47 -7.61
CA ASP A 263 19.16 22.86 -8.94
C ASP A 263 20.68 23.12 -8.97
N GLY A 264 21.43 22.70 -7.93
CA GLY A 264 22.86 22.90 -7.82
C GLY A 264 23.28 24.36 -7.51
N LYS A 265 22.30 25.26 -7.29
CA LYS A 265 22.55 26.67 -6.98
C LYS A 265 22.58 26.89 -5.49
N SER A 266 23.53 27.71 -5.02
CA SER A 266 23.54 28.14 -3.62
C SER A 266 22.32 29.01 -3.31
N LEU A 267 21.62 28.71 -2.22
CA LEU A 267 20.48 29.49 -1.70
C LEU A 267 20.91 30.49 -0.61
N LYS A 268 22.21 30.65 -0.39
CA LYS A 268 22.73 31.53 0.64
C LYS A 268 22.18 32.96 0.50
N GLY A 269 21.48 33.43 1.55
CA GLY A 269 20.95 34.81 1.59
C GLY A 269 19.63 35.03 0.82
N GLN A 270 18.92 33.98 0.38
CA GLN A 270 17.61 34.15 -0.27
C GLN A 270 16.51 34.48 0.76
N ARG A 271 15.61 35.42 0.36
CA ARG A 271 14.43 35.84 1.14
C ARG A 271 13.36 34.77 1.20
N ASN A 272 13.26 33.77 1.71
CA ASN A 272 12.23 32.70 1.85
C ASN A 272 12.85 31.32 2.05
N LEU A 273 14.03 31.28 2.64
CA LEU A 273 14.75 30.02 2.87
C LEU A 273 13.96 29.10 3.81
N ASP A 274 13.27 29.66 4.83
CA ASP A 274 12.42 28.89 5.76
C ASP A 274 11.28 28.17 5.04
N ALA A 275 10.54 28.89 4.17
CA ALA A 275 9.46 28.29 3.43
C ALA A 275 9.96 27.21 2.44
N THR A 276 11.17 27.42 1.88
CA THR A 276 11.80 26.42 1.00
C THR A 276 12.21 25.17 1.78
N ALA A 277 12.83 25.31 2.93
CA ALA A 277 13.22 24.21 3.80
C ALA A 277 11.98 23.41 4.26
N ASP A 278 10.94 24.08 4.77
CA ASP A 278 9.69 23.39 5.17
C ASP A 278 9.02 22.64 4.00
N LYS A 279 9.00 23.25 2.81
CA LYS A 279 8.48 22.60 1.60
C LYS A 279 9.26 21.35 1.21
N ILE A 280 10.60 21.37 1.31
CA ILE A 280 11.45 20.20 1.00
C ILE A 280 11.20 19.11 2.02
N VAL A 281 11.22 19.42 3.31
CA VAL A 281 10.95 18.46 4.39
C VAL A 281 9.54 17.88 4.25
N GLY A 282 8.53 18.71 4.07
CA GLY A 282 7.15 18.24 3.89
C GLY A 282 6.98 17.30 2.68
N LYS A 283 7.64 17.60 1.56
CA LYS A 283 7.63 16.71 0.38
C LYS A 283 8.32 15.39 0.65
N LEU A 284 9.46 15.40 1.33
CA LEU A 284 10.20 14.19 1.69
C LEU A 284 9.37 13.31 2.62
N LEU A 285 8.86 13.86 3.73
CA LEU A 285 8.04 13.11 4.67
C LEU A 285 6.77 12.54 4.00
N GLY A 286 6.10 13.33 3.15
CA GLY A 286 4.96 12.86 2.36
C GLY A 286 5.33 11.74 1.37
N LEU A 287 6.52 11.78 0.76
CA LEU A 287 7.03 10.69 -0.09
C LEU A 287 7.28 9.42 0.73
N LEU A 288 7.99 9.55 1.84
CA LEU A 288 8.33 8.42 2.72
C LEU A 288 7.07 7.76 3.30
N LYS A 289 6.10 8.57 3.75
CA LYS A 289 4.78 8.08 4.18
C LYS A 289 4.10 7.30 3.08
N ARG A 290 3.93 7.90 1.90
CA ARG A 290 3.28 7.26 0.76
C ARG A 290 3.93 5.93 0.38
N GLN A 291 5.25 5.86 0.46
CA GLN A 291 6.00 4.62 0.21
C GLN A 291 5.94 3.62 1.37
N GLY A 292 5.30 3.96 2.49
CA GLY A 292 5.20 3.09 3.67
C GLY A 292 6.53 2.88 4.39
N LEU A 293 7.42 3.86 4.36
CA LEU A 293 8.75 3.80 4.96
C LEU A 293 8.85 4.56 6.29
N MET A 294 7.75 5.15 6.74
CA MET A 294 7.66 5.84 8.04
C MET A 294 6.69 5.11 8.96
N VAL A 295 6.96 5.19 10.26
CA VAL A 295 6.09 4.67 11.32
C VAL A 295 5.38 5.79 12.09
N SER A 296 5.93 7.02 12.09
CA SER A 296 5.30 8.19 12.73
C SER A 296 5.83 9.51 12.17
N GLY A 297 5.21 10.65 12.55
CA GLY A 297 5.77 12.00 12.34
C GLY A 297 5.61 12.58 10.94
N TRP A 298 4.43 12.39 10.32
CA TRP A 298 4.13 13.02 9.00
C TRP A 298 3.14 14.17 9.08
#